data_8926cd91d3c4e094c41b2bafad9d7d66
#
_entry.id   8926cd91d3c4e094c41b2bafad9d7d66
#
_cell.length_a   1.000
_cell.length_b   1.000
_cell.length_c   1.000
_cell.angle_alpha   90.00
_cell.angle_beta   90.00
_cell.angle_gamma   90.00
#
_symmetry.space_group_name_H-M   'P 1'
#
loop_
_entity.id
_entity.type
_entity.pdbx_description
1 polymer ?
#
loop_
_entity_poly.entity_id
_entity_poly.type
_entity_poly.pdbx_seq_one_letter_code
_entity_poly.pdbx_strand_id
1 'polypeptide(L)' 'GLTDDVISLASNFENIIYISCNSKTYVRDIKLFESHDIDKIELFDQFPNKDHLEIVSLLKKVK' A
#
# COMPACT_ATOMS: atom_id res chain seq x y z
N GLY A 1 5.90 0.22 9.27
CA GLY A 1 5.48 1.08 8.17
C GLY A 1 6.65 1.52 7.31
N LEU A 2 6.34 2.24 6.28
CA LEU A 2 7.35 2.72 5.35
C LEU A 2 8.06 3.95 5.90
N THR A 3 9.34 4.08 5.57
CA THR A 3 10.11 5.26 5.91
C THR A 3 10.06 6.26 4.75
N ASP A 4 10.43 7.51 5.05
CA ASP A 4 10.46 8.54 4.01
C ASP A 4 11.43 8.17 2.89
N ASP A 5 12.55 7.54 3.21
CA ASP A 5 13.51 7.13 2.22
C ASP A 5 12.95 6.09 1.26
N VAL A 6 12.21 5.12 1.80
CA VAL A 6 11.60 4.07 0.99
C VAL A 6 10.51 4.68 0.10
N ILE A 7 9.71 5.58 0.64
CA ILE A 7 8.66 6.22 -0.14
C ILE A 7 9.24 7.07 -1.25
N SER A 8 10.30 7.80 -0.96
CA SER A 8 10.96 8.62 -1.96
C SER A 8 11.52 7.77 -3.10
N LEU A 9 12.14 6.64 -2.77
CA LEU A 9 12.67 5.74 -3.78
C LEU A 9 11.55 5.10 -4.59
N ALA A 10 10.53 4.61 -3.93
CA ALA A 10 9.40 3.94 -4.59
C ALA A 10 8.63 4.90 -5.49
N SER A 11 8.56 6.17 -5.13
CA SER A 11 7.82 7.16 -5.90
C SER A 11 8.40 7.39 -7.29
N ASN A 12 9.60 6.92 -7.56
CA ASN A 12 10.19 7.01 -8.90
C ASN A 12 9.62 5.99 -9.87
N PHE A 13 8.90 4.99 -9.38
CA PHE A 13 8.35 3.94 -10.22
C PHE A 13 6.91 4.27 -10.60
N GLU A 14 6.54 3.93 -11.82
CA GLU A 14 5.17 4.17 -12.27
C GLU A 14 4.16 3.26 -11.59
N ASN A 15 4.56 2.02 -11.35
CA ASN A 15 3.67 1.02 -10.74
C ASN A 15 4.31 0.50 -9.47
N ILE A 16 3.53 0.51 -8.41
CA ILE A 16 3.98 0.01 -7.11
C ILE A 16 2.96 -0.99 -6.60
N ILE A 17 3.43 -2.16 -6.22
CA ILE A 17 2.59 -3.13 -5.53
C ILE A 17 2.91 -3.01 -4.05
N TYR A 18 1.91 -2.63 -3.27
CA TYR A 18 2.07 -2.44 -1.83
C TYR A 18 1.20 -3.44 -1.09
N ILE A 19 1.84 -4.19 -0.21
CA ILE A 19 1.18 -5.22 0.57
C ILE A 19 1.29 -4.87 2.04
N SER A 20 0.17 -4.89 2.74
CA SER A 20 0.13 -4.60 4.17
C SER A 20 -0.78 -5.59 4.87
N CYS A 21 -0.38 -6.01 6.05
CA CYS A 21 -1.23 -6.85 6.90
C CYS A 21 -1.88 -6.06 8.03
N ASN A 22 -1.82 -4.74 7.98
CA ASN A 22 -2.38 -3.88 9.00
C ASN A 22 -3.08 -2.69 8.34
N SER A 23 -4.39 -2.59 8.56
CA SER A 23 -5.18 -1.57 7.89
C SER A 23 -4.80 -0.15 8.31
N LYS A 24 -4.43 0.03 9.57
CA LYS A 24 -4.04 1.36 10.05
C LYS A 24 -2.73 1.81 9.41
N THR A 25 -1.76 0.91 9.36
CA THR A 25 -0.48 1.18 8.71
C THR A 25 -0.69 1.43 7.22
N TYR A 26 -1.58 0.66 6.60
CA TYR A 26 -1.88 0.82 5.18
C TYR A 26 -2.39 2.23 4.87
N VAL A 27 -3.37 2.69 5.62
CA VAL A 27 -3.95 4.01 5.39
C VAL A 27 -2.91 5.10 5.55
N ARG A 28 -2.09 4.97 6.60
CA ARG A 28 -1.04 5.95 6.85
C ARG A 28 -0.03 6.00 5.71
N ASP A 29 0.42 4.82 5.26
CA ASP A 29 1.46 4.74 4.23
C ASP A 29 0.95 5.19 2.86
N ILE A 30 -0.29 4.85 2.53
CA ILE A 30 -0.88 5.28 1.25
C ILE A 30 -0.93 6.79 1.15
N LYS A 31 -1.22 7.47 2.24
CA LYS A 31 -1.27 8.93 2.23
C LYS A 31 0.08 9.57 1.98
N LEU A 32 1.17 8.84 2.21
CA LEU A 32 2.50 9.36 1.96
C LEU A 32 2.89 9.32 0.49
N PHE A 33 2.18 8.54 -0.32
CA PHE A 33 2.44 8.46 -1.75
C PHE A 33 1.64 9.53 -2.49
N GLU A 34 2.15 10.74 -2.47
CA GLU A 34 1.44 11.86 -3.10
C GLU A 34 1.45 11.82 -4.62
N SER A 35 2.42 11.09 -5.19
CA SER A 35 2.56 10.99 -6.63
C SER A 35 1.78 9.82 -7.23
N HIS A 36 1.12 9.02 -6.41
CA HIS A 36 0.45 7.81 -6.87
C HIS A 36 -0.97 7.74 -6.35
N ASP A 37 -1.83 7.14 -7.16
CA ASP A 37 -3.20 6.81 -6.77
C ASP A 37 -3.38 5.30 -6.73
N ILE A 38 -4.37 4.85 -5.98
CA ILE A 38 -4.72 3.43 -5.94
C ILE A 38 -5.44 3.08 -7.23
N ASP A 39 -4.85 2.16 -7.99
CA ASP A 39 -5.49 1.67 -9.20
C ASP A 39 -6.36 0.45 -8.91
N LYS A 40 -5.83 -0.46 -8.10
CA LYS A 40 -6.56 -1.65 -7.69
C LYS A 40 -6.24 -1.97 -6.25
N ILE A 41 -7.22 -2.54 -5.55
CA ILE A 41 -7.03 -2.97 -4.18
C ILE A 41 -7.78 -4.27 -3.99
N GLU A 42 -7.15 -5.22 -3.32
CA GLU A 42 -7.76 -6.50 -2.97
C GLU A 42 -7.48 -6.82 -1.51
N LEU A 43 -8.46 -7.40 -0.87
CA LEU A 43 -8.37 -7.78 0.53
C LEU A 43 -8.40 -9.29 0.62
N PHE A 44 -7.43 -9.86 1.32
CA PHE A 44 -7.35 -11.29 1.53
C PHE A 44 -7.47 -11.60 3.00
N ASP A 45 -8.50 -12.38 3.34
CA ASP A 45 -8.70 -12.84 4.70
C ASP A 45 -8.10 -14.23 4.80
N GLN A 46 -6.89 -14.30 5.29
CA GLN A 46 -6.12 -15.55 5.27
C GLN A 46 -6.61 -16.60 6.26
N PHE A 47 -7.18 -16.16 7.35
CA PHE A 47 -7.61 -17.09 8.39
C PHE A 47 -8.98 -16.71 8.90
N PRO A 48 -9.88 -17.67 9.02
CA PRO A 48 -11.25 -17.37 9.38
C PRO A 48 -11.46 -16.81 10.79
N ASN A 49 -10.45 -16.93 11.64
CA ASN A 49 -10.65 -16.58 13.03
C ASN A 49 -9.73 -15.48 13.51
N LYS A 50 -9.16 -14.70 12.62
CA LYS A 50 -8.15 -13.75 13.06
C LYS A 50 -8.28 -12.40 12.44
N ASP A 51 -7.54 -11.48 13.02
CA ASP A 51 -7.43 -10.12 12.54
C ASP A 51 -6.45 -10.00 11.39
N HIS A 52 -6.08 -11.10 10.80
CA HIS A 52 -5.11 -11.13 9.71
C HIS A 52 -5.77 -10.85 8.40
N LEU A 53 -5.86 -9.59 8.08
CA LEU A 53 -6.32 -9.15 6.79
C LEU A 53 -5.12 -8.67 6.00
N GLU A 54 -4.92 -9.24 4.84
CA GLU A 54 -3.84 -8.80 3.97
C GLU A 54 -4.39 -7.91 2.88
N ILE A 55 -3.83 -6.73 2.75
CA ILE A 55 -4.26 -5.74 1.79
C ILE A 55 -3.20 -5.66 0.70
N VAL A 56 -3.60 -5.94 -0.53
CA VAL A 56 -2.71 -5.86 -1.69
C VAL A 56 -3.25 -4.77 -2.59
N SER A 57 -2.42 -3.79 -2.90
CA SER A 57 -2.86 -2.70 -3.75
C SER A 57 -1.83 -2.41 -4.84
N LEU A 58 -2.36 -1.99 -5.98
CA LEU A 58 -1.55 -1.50 -7.07
C LEU A 58 -1.68 0.01 -7.13
N LEU A 59 -0.57 0.70 -7.02
CA LEU A 59 -0.52 2.16 -7.08
C LEU A 59 0.05 2.56 -8.42
N LYS A 60 -0.56 3.55 -9.04
CA LYS A 60 -0.08 4.07 -10.32
C LYS A 60 0.26 5.53 -10.20
N LYS A 61 1.38 5.89 -10.80
CA LYS A 61 1.87 7.26 -10.77
C LYS A 61 0.96 8.16 -11.59
N VAL A 62 0.57 9.28 -10.98
CA VAL A 62 -0.32 10.26 -11.64
C VAL A 62 0.32 11.63 -11.74
N LYS A 63 1.52 11.79 -11.24
CA LYS A 63 2.21 13.07 -11.32
C LYS A 63 3.58 12.92 -11.94
#